data_0b639f1ed2908caeb7985d5c819cd248
#
_entry.id   0b639f1ed2908caeb7985d5c819cd248
#
_cell.length_a   1.000
_cell.length_b   1.000
_cell.length_c   1.000
_cell.angle_alpha   90.00
_cell.angle_beta   90.00
_cell.angle_gamma   90.00
#
_symmetry.space_group_name_H-M   'P 1'
#
loop_
_entity.id
_entity.type
_entity.pdbx_description
1 polymer ?
#
loop_
_entity_poly.entity_id
_entity_poly.type
_entity_poly.pdbx_seq_one_letter_code
_entity_poly.pdbx_strand_id
1 'polypeptide(L)'
;EKALEQVAARLTDIPAPIRTVWSPADSPVGHLPWLAWGLAISHWKTNWSVEYKRAAIADAIPYHRRKGTRSAVEEVLARYHPSFKIVEWHQANPRRAPHTFEVRAPASEIPASFLTTTLAEEIIADVAVAKPARSHFDFVQTLEAQATLYMAAGGLAGSMFRSDFAASIDTSRDWHAVFQTEGGEPILTEDGLDYLETN
;
A
#
# COMPACT_ATOMS: atom_id res chain seq x y z
N GLU A 1 -10.96 35.70 54.31
CA GLU A 1 -10.14 36.32 53.26
C GLU A 1 -8.92 35.44 52.94
N LYS A 2 -8.04 35.10 53.91
CA LYS A 2 -6.85 34.27 53.69
C LYS A 2 -7.12 32.90 53.01
N ALA A 3 -8.25 32.27 53.31
CA ALA A 3 -8.62 30.99 52.70
C ALA A 3 -9.00 31.14 51.19
N LEU A 4 -9.64 32.25 50.82
CA LEU A 4 -9.97 32.57 49.43
C LEU A 4 -8.72 32.95 48.65
N GLU A 5 -7.78 33.65 49.25
CA GLU A 5 -6.49 33.97 48.64
C GLU A 5 -5.65 32.70 48.36
N GLN A 6 -5.68 31.74 49.30
CA GLN A 6 -5.00 30.46 49.12
C GLN A 6 -5.63 29.62 48.00
N VAL A 7 -6.95 29.66 47.83
CA VAL A 7 -7.64 28.99 46.73
C VAL A 7 -7.36 29.69 45.41
N ALA A 8 -7.37 31.03 45.39
CA ALA A 8 -7.04 31.81 44.19
C ALA A 8 -5.58 31.61 43.74
N ALA A 9 -4.64 31.53 44.69
CA ALA A 9 -3.24 31.22 44.40
C ALA A 9 -3.08 29.83 43.72
N ARG A 10 -3.86 28.82 44.13
CA ARG A 10 -3.83 27.49 43.49
C ARG A 10 -4.36 27.48 42.07
N LEU A 11 -5.22 28.40 41.67
CA LEU A 11 -5.70 28.53 40.28
C LEU A 11 -4.59 28.97 39.33
N THR A 12 -3.64 29.75 39.83
CA THR A 12 -2.46 30.16 39.00
C THR A 12 -1.45 29.04 38.82
N ASP A 13 -1.46 28.02 39.69
CA ASP A 13 -0.57 26.87 39.63
C ASP A 13 -1.09 25.76 38.69
N ILE A 14 -2.32 25.89 38.19
CA ILE A 14 -2.86 24.92 37.22
C ILE A 14 -2.08 25.04 35.90
N PRO A 15 -1.35 23.99 35.47
CA PRO A 15 -0.63 24.04 34.24
C PRO A 15 -1.61 24.20 33.06
N ALA A 16 -1.58 25.37 32.42
CA ALA A 16 -2.39 25.66 31.25
C ALA A 16 -1.49 25.50 29.97
N PRO A 17 -1.41 24.32 29.35
CA PRO A 17 -0.49 24.06 28.27
C PRO A 17 -0.96 24.64 26.93
N ILE A 18 -1.66 25.78 26.93
CA ILE A 18 -2.26 26.37 25.72
C ILE A 18 -1.22 26.61 24.63
N ARG A 19 0.00 27.01 25.01
CA ARG A 19 1.08 27.26 24.05
C ARG A 19 1.69 25.99 23.48
N THR A 20 1.67 24.90 24.25
CA THR A 20 2.32 23.64 23.87
C THR A 20 1.36 22.65 23.21
N VAL A 21 0.04 22.86 23.33
CA VAL A 21 -0.97 21.94 22.76
C VAL A 21 -0.77 21.73 21.27
N TRP A 22 -0.39 22.75 20.51
CA TRP A 22 -0.16 22.68 19.06
C TRP A 22 1.29 22.37 18.67
N SER A 23 2.20 22.27 19.64
CA SER A 23 3.60 21.92 19.39
C SER A 23 3.75 20.39 19.33
N PRO A 24 4.18 19.79 18.20
CA PRO A 24 4.44 18.35 18.14
C PRO A 24 5.46 17.89 19.17
N ALA A 25 6.46 18.73 19.49
CA ALA A 25 7.54 18.41 20.42
C ALA A 25 7.07 18.46 21.89
N ASP A 26 6.30 19.48 22.26
CA ASP A 26 6.03 19.80 23.67
C ASP A 26 4.64 19.36 24.12
N SER A 27 3.75 18.99 23.20
CA SER A 27 2.38 18.57 23.53
C SER A 27 2.39 17.37 24.48
N PRO A 28 1.51 17.35 25.50
CA PRO A 28 1.34 16.18 26.35
C PRO A 28 1.03 14.93 25.55
N VAL A 29 1.59 13.78 25.95
CA VAL A 29 1.43 12.51 25.19
C VAL A 29 -0.03 12.14 24.98
N GLY A 30 -0.90 12.38 25.97
CA GLY A 30 -2.34 12.14 25.87
C GLY A 30 -3.06 13.01 24.83
N HIS A 31 -2.47 14.14 24.40
CA HIS A 31 -3.05 15.03 23.39
C HIS A 31 -2.59 14.70 21.96
N LEU A 32 -1.54 13.89 21.79
CA LEU A 32 -1.02 13.55 20.46
C LEU A 32 -2.07 12.95 19.52
N PRO A 33 -3.00 12.07 19.94
CA PRO A 33 -4.06 11.57 19.09
C PRO A 33 -5.02 12.67 18.59
N TRP A 34 -5.34 13.63 19.43
CA TRP A 34 -6.21 14.76 19.10
C TRP A 34 -5.53 15.71 18.11
N LEU A 35 -4.23 15.96 18.32
CA LEU A 35 -3.43 16.77 17.41
C LEU A 35 -3.28 16.09 16.04
N ALA A 36 -3.07 14.76 16.02
CA ALA A 36 -3.04 13.96 14.80
C ALA A 36 -4.39 14.02 14.05
N TRP A 37 -5.49 13.89 14.76
CA TRP A 37 -6.84 14.02 14.19
C TRP A 37 -7.07 15.43 13.64
N GLY A 38 -6.72 16.47 14.35
CA GLY A 38 -6.85 17.87 13.91
C GLY A 38 -6.01 18.19 12.68
N LEU A 39 -4.87 17.53 12.49
CA LEU A 39 -4.01 17.61 11.30
C LEU A 39 -4.38 16.60 10.22
N ALA A 40 -5.49 15.87 10.36
CA ALA A 40 -5.98 14.88 9.41
C ALA A 40 -4.93 13.83 8.99
N ILE A 41 -4.16 13.33 9.95
CA ILE A 41 -3.20 12.23 9.72
C ILE A 41 -3.99 10.94 9.48
N SER A 42 -3.94 10.44 8.25
CA SER A 42 -4.74 9.29 7.82
C SER A 42 -4.28 7.95 8.40
N HIS A 43 -3.00 7.84 8.75
CA HIS A 43 -2.39 6.62 9.27
C HIS A 43 -1.90 6.85 10.69
N TRP A 44 -2.76 6.64 11.67
CA TRP A 44 -2.41 6.73 13.07
C TRP A 44 -2.51 5.36 13.73
N LYS A 45 -1.37 4.84 14.20
CA LYS A 45 -1.35 3.58 14.94
C LYS A 45 -1.08 3.85 16.43
N THR A 46 -1.88 3.25 17.29
CA THR A 46 -1.78 3.42 18.77
C THR A 46 -0.49 2.85 19.33
N ASN A 47 0.07 1.81 18.67
CA ASN A 47 1.30 1.12 19.05
C ASN A 47 2.60 1.82 18.63
N TRP A 48 2.53 2.96 17.94
CA TRP A 48 3.73 3.71 17.60
C TRP A 48 4.43 4.28 18.84
N SER A 49 5.77 4.39 18.79
CA SER A 49 6.52 5.08 19.83
C SER A 49 6.13 6.56 19.89
N VAL A 50 6.39 7.19 21.03
CA VAL A 50 6.04 8.61 21.23
C VAL A 50 6.84 9.49 20.26
N GLU A 51 8.11 9.16 20.04
CA GLU A 51 8.98 9.89 19.12
C GLU A 51 8.44 9.80 17.68
N TYR A 52 8.03 8.61 17.24
CA TYR A 52 7.45 8.43 15.92
C TYR A 52 6.13 9.18 15.76
N LYS A 53 5.27 9.15 16.78
CA LYS A 53 4.02 9.93 16.82
C LYS A 53 4.26 11.42 16.66
N ARG A 54 5.26 11.97 17.36
CA ARG A 54 5.65 13.37 17.26
C ARG A 54 6.21 13.73 15.89
N ALA A 55 7.07 12.88 15.34
CA ALA A 55 7.62 13.06 14.00
C ALA A 55 6.51 13.03 12.91
N ALA A 56 5.57 12.10 13.01
CA ALA A 56 4.42 12.02 12.09
C ALA A 56 3.54 13.29 12.15
N ILE A 57 3.32 13.83 13.34
CA ILE A 57 2.58 15.10 13.52
C ILE A 57 3.36 16.27 12.91
N ALA A 58 4.66 16.35 13.13
CA ALA A 58 5.51 17.40 12.57
C ALA A 58 5.55 17.38 11.03
N ASP A 59 5.54 16.18 10.43
CA ASP A 59 5.54 16.01 8.97
C ASP A 59 4.14 16.13 8.33
N ALA A 60 3.06 16.22 9.11
CA ALA A 60 1.71 16.23 8.56
C ALA A 60 1.46 17.35 7.54
N ILE A 61 1.86 18.59 7.83
CA ILE A 61 1.67 19.73 6.92
C ILE A 61 2.55 19.60 5.66
N PRO A 62 3.86 19.32 5.75
CA PRO A 62 4.69 19.00 4.58
C PRO A 62 4.11 17.86 3.74
N TYR A 63 3.63 16.78 4.36
CA TYR A 63 2.99 15.65 3.67
C TYR A 63 1.74 16.09 2.91
N HIS A 64 0.84 16.85 3.52
CA HIS A 64 -0.38 17.33 2.85
C HIS A 64 -0.10 18.24 1.65
N ARG A 65 1.00 19.00 1.67
CA ARG A 65 1.42 19.81 0.51
C ARG A 65 1.85 18.97 -0.69
N ARG A 66 2.35 17.76 -0.46
CA ARG A 66 2.80 16.82 -1.49
C ARG A 66 1.75 15.77 -1.86
N LYS A 67 0.73 15.60 -1.03
CA LYS A 67 -0.32 14.60 -1.25
C LYS A 67 -0.94 14.76 -2.64
N GLY A 68 -1.17 13.64 -3.32
CA GLY A 68 -1.68 13.64 -4.68
C GLY A 68 -0.60 13.77 -5.75
N THR A 69 0.69 13.70 -5.40
CA THR A 69 1.80 13.64 -6.35
C THR A 69 2.36 12.21 -6.41
N ARG A 70 3.04 11.91 -7.52
CA ARG A 70 3.79 10.64 -7.67
C ARG A 70 4.79 10.45 -6.53
N SER A 71 5.53 11.51 -6.20
CA SER A 71 6.52 11.49 -5.12
C SER A 71 5.93 11.10 -3.77
N ALA A 72 4.70 11.55 -3.45
CA ALA A 72 4.03 11.16 -2.22
C ALA A 72 3.69 9.66 -2.19
N VAL A 73 3.31 9.09 -3.33
CA VAL A 73 3.04 7.65 -3.44
C VAL A 73 4.35 6.86 -3.35
N GLU A 74 5.42 7.31 -4.00
CA GLU A 74 6.76 6.70 -3.90
C GLU A 74 7.27 6.68 -2.47
N GLU A 75 7.10 7.78 -1.73
CA GLU A 75 7.48 7.88 -0.32
C GLU A 75 6.70 6.89 0.57
N VAL A 76 5.41 6.74 0.33
CA VAL A 76 4.57 5.76 1.05
C VAL A 76 5.06 4.34 0.76
N LEU A 77 5.29 4.00 -0.50
CA LEU A 77 5.76 2.67 -0.90
C LEU A 77 7.16 2.36 -0.35
N ALA A 78 8.05 3.34 -0.33
CA ALA A 78 9.41 3.20 0.20
C ALA A 78 9.45 2.84 1.71
N ARG A 79 8.41 3.18 2.47
CA ARG A 79 8.27 2.77 3.89
C ARG A 79 8.10 1.26 4.05
N TYR A 80 7.49 0.61 3.07
CA TYR A 80 7.30 -0.84 3.06
C TYR A 80 8.49 -1.56 2.45
N HIS A 81 8.87 -1.17 1.23
CA HIS A 81 10.04 -1.70 0.56
C HIS A 81 10.52 -0.74 -0.55
N PRO A 82 11.84 -0.47 -0.66
CA PRO A 82 12.38 0.48 -1.64
C PRO A 82 12.24 0.02 -3.10
N SER A 83 12.04 -1.28 -3.33
CA SER A 83 11.97 -1.87 -4.67
C SER A 83 10.61 -1.74 -5.34
N PHE A 84 9.60 -1.19 -4.68
CA PHE A 84 8.35 -0.89 -5.35
C PHE A 84 8.55 0.13 -6.45
N LYS A 85 7.94 -0.12 -7.62
CA LYS A 85 8.02 0.76 -8.78
C LYS A 85 6.64 1.25 -9.18
N ILE A 86 6.56 2.52 -9.56
CA ILE A 86 5.33 3.12 -10.10
C ILE A 86 5.51 3.27 -11.60
N VAL A 87 4.57 2.70 -12.36
CA VAL A 87 4.50 2.85 -13.82
C VAL A 87 3.23 3.57 -14.17
N GLU A 88 3.36 4.81 -14.66
CA GLU A 88 2.22 5.61 -15.06
C GLU A 88 1.70 5.20 -16.45
N TRP A 89 0.43 5.50 -16.73
CA TRP A 89 -0.27 5.13 -17.96
C TRP A 89 0.51 5.47 -19.25
N HIS A 90 1.23 6.59 -19.25
CA HIS A 90 2.01 7.05 -20.41
C HIS A 90 3.36 6.35 -20.55
N GLN A 91 3.86 5.72 -19.48
CA GLN A 91 5.11 4.96 -19.44
C GLN A 91 4.90 3.48 -19.79
N ALA A 92 3.66 3.01 -19.70
CA ALA A 92 3.33 1.63 -20.04
C ALA A 92 3.41 1.38 -21.56
N ASN A 93 3.82 0.17 -21.94
CA ASN A 93 3.79 -0.28 -23.33
C ASN A 93 3.00 -1.59 -23.44
N PRO A 94 1.83 -1.62 -24.10
CA PRO A 94 1.12 -0.47 -24.70
C PRO A 94 0.63 0.55 -23.67
N ARG A 95 0.40 1.80 -24.12
CA ARG A 95 -0.14 2.85 -23.25
C ARG A 95 -1.48 2.46 -22.67
N ARG A 96 -1.68 2.73 -21.41
CA ARG A 96 -2.94 2.48 -20.69
C ARG A 96 -3.91 3.67 -20.75
N ALA A 97 -5.07 3.48 -20.14
CA ALA A 97 -6.05 4.55 -20.02
C ALA A 97 -5.48 5.75 -19.23
N PRO A 98 -5.76 7.00 -19.63
CA PRO A 98 -5.33 8.19 -18.89
C PRO A 98 -5.74 8.12 -17.41
N HIS A 99 -4.91 8.71 -16.56
CA HIS A 99 -5.10 8.74 -15.11
C HIS A 99 -5.07 7.37 -14.42
N THR A 100 -4.41 6.39 -15.02
CA THR A 100 -4.13 5.10 -14.39
C THR A 100 -2.63 4.94 -14.12
N PHE A 101 -2.27 4.17 -13.12
CA PHE A 101 -0.90 3.77 -12.87
C PHE A 101 -0.86 2.39 -12.22
N GLU A 102 0.28 1.73 -12.33
CA GLU A 102 0.54 0.45 -11.65
C GLU A 102 1.56 0.63 -10.55
N VAL A 103 1.29 -0.02 -9.43
CA VAL A 103 2.29 -0.27 -8.40
C VAL A 103 2.82 -1.67 -8.61
N ARG A 104 4.08 -1.77 -9.01
CA ARG A 104 4.74 -3.04 -9.32
C ARG A 104 5.62 -3.50 -8.16
N ALA A 105 5.38 -4.73 -7.72
CA ALA A 105 6.23 -5.43 -6.76
C ALA A 105 7.05 -6.49 -7.51
N PRO A 106 8.35 -6.26 -7.80
CA PRO A 106 9.16 -7.26 -8.48
C PRO A 106 9.39 -8.48 -7.58
N ALA A 107 8.95 -9.65 -8.00
CA ALA A 107 9.06 -10.89 -7.22
C ALA A 107 10.51 -11.34 -6.99
N SER A 108 11.45 -10.85 -7.81
CA SER A 108 12.89 -11.04 -7.62
C SER A 108 13.45 -10.36 -6.37
N GLU A 109 12.84 -9.24 -5.97
CA GLU A 109 13.29 -8.42 -4.83
C GLU A 109 12.32 -8.50 -3.65
N ILE A 110 11.04 -8.71 -3.92
CA ILE A 110 9.96 -8.78 -2.93
C ILE A 110 9.33 -10.16 -3.00
N PRO A 111 9.72 -11.11 -2.12
CA PRO A 111 9.20 -12.46 -2.16
C PRO A 111 7.70 -12.50 -1.80
N ALA A 112 6.97 -13.48 -2.32
CA ALA A 112 5.54 -13.65 -2.06
C ALA A 112 5.23 -13.81 -0.55
N SER A 113 6.16 -14.37 0.23
CA SER A 113 6.03 -14.47 1.69
C SER A 113 6.03 -13.13 2.41
N PHE A 114 6.59 -12.07 1.80
CA PHE A 114 6.53 -10.71 2.33
C PHE A 114 5.16 -10.08 2.07
N LEU A 115 4.59 -10.31 0.89
CA LEU A 115 3.29 -9.77 0.49
C LEU A 115 2.14 -10.65 1.01
N THR A 116 1.97 -10.67 2.33
CA THR A 116 0.77 -11.27 2.93
C THR A 116 -0.48 -10.46 2.53
N THR A 117 -1.64 -11.10 2.50
CA THR A 117 -2.92 -10.43 2.16
C THR A 117 -3.13 -9.18 3.01
N THR A 118 -2.90 -9.27 4.31
CA THR A 118 -3.05 -8.15 5.25
C THR A 118 -2.10 -7.00 4.95
N LEU A 119 -0.84 -7.29 4.59
CA LEU A 119 0.14 -6.26 4.22
C LEU A 119 -0.20 -5.62 2.87
N ALA A 120 -0.65 -6.41 1.90
CA ALA A 120 -1.08 -5.90 0.61
C ALA A 120 -2.28 -4.95 0.74
N GLU A 121 -3.28 -5.31 1.53
CA GLU A 121 -4.42 -4.45 1.85
C GLU A 121 -3.99 -3.14 2.53
N GLU A 122 -3.05 -3.22 3.47
CA GLU A 122 -2.48 -2.04 4.14
C GLU A 122 -1.77 -1.12 3.13
N ILE A 123 -0.94 -1.68 2.26
CA ILE A 123 -0.26 -0.92 1.19
C ILE A 123 -1.27 -0.27 0.25
N ILE A 124 -2.29 -1.01 -0.17
CA ILE A 124 -3.35 -0.51 -1.05
C ILE A 124 -4.10 0.65 -0.40
N ALA A 125 -4.46 0.52 0.88
CA ALA A 125 -5.13 1.57 1.63
C ALA A 125 -4.26 2.84 1.73
N ASP A 126 -2.97 2.68 2.01
CA ASP A 126 -2.01 3.77 2.14
C ASP A 126 -1.79 4.50 0.80
N VAL A 127 -1.64 3.75 -0.29
CA VAL A 127 -1.53 4.31 -1.65
C VAL A 127 -2.82 5.02 -2.05
N ALA A 128 -4.00 4.46 -1.71
CA ALA A 128 -5.29 5.08 -2.00
C ALA A 128 -5.45 6.45 -1.35
N VAL A 129 -4.87 6.64 -0.16
CA VAL A 129 -4.88 7.93 0.55
C VAL A 129 -3.86 8.90 -0.04
N ALA A 130 -2.70 8.43 -0.49
CA ALA A 130 -1.61 9.27 -0.99
C ALA A 130 -1.80 9.71 -2.45
N LYS A 131 -2.49 8.90 -3.29
CA LYS A 131 -2.66 9.15 -4.71
C LYS A 131 -3.55 10.36 -5.01
N PRO A 132 -3.49 10.90 -6.26
CA PRO A 132 -4.48 11.87 -6.72
C PRO A 132 -5.89 11.27 -6.72
N ALA A 133 -6.90 12.06 -6.32
CA ALA A 133 -8.29 11.59 -6.21
C ALA A 133 -8.83 11.03 -7.54
N ARG A 134 -8.42 11.63 -8.67
CA ARG A 134 -8.86 11.23 -10.03
C ARG A 134 -8.13 10.03 -10.60
N SER A 135 -7.04 9.57 -9.97
CA SER A 135 -6.23 8.47 -10.50
C SER A 135 -6.67 7.14 -9.91
N HIS A 136 -6.67 6.11 -10.76
CA HIS A 136 -6.90 4.72 -10.38
C HIS A 136 -5.58 3.96 -10.47
N PHE A 137 -5.43 2.91 -9.68
CA PHE A 137 -4.20 2.12 -9.73
C PHE A 137 -4.50 0.64 -9.57
N ASP A 138 -3.61 -0.15 -10.17
CA ASP A 138 -3.55 -1.59 -10.02
C ASP A 138 -2.30 -1.95 -9.22
N PHE A 139 -2.44 -2.89 -8.28
CA PHE A 139 -1.31 -3.44 -7.54
C PHE A 139 -0.93 -4.77 -8.19
N VAL A 140 0.29 -4.86 -8.72
CA VAL A 140 0.73 -6.00 -9.54
C VAL A 140 2.05 -6.56 -9.01
N GLN A 141 2.09 -7.85 -8.75
CA GLN A 141 3.34 -8.54 -8.54
C GLN A 141 3.92 -8.98 -9.89
N THR A 142 5.12 -8.51 -10.22
CA THR A 142 5.77 -8.84 -11.49
C THR A 142 6.79 -9.95 -11.31
N LEU A 143 6.64 -11.01 -12.08
CA LEU A 143 7.65 -12.08 -12.24
C LEU A 143 8.52 -11.74 -13.44
N GLU A 144 9.78 -11.47 -13.22
CA GLU A 144 10.78 -11.33 -14.28
C GLU A 144 11.55 -12.64 -14.38
N ALA A 145 11.32 -13.40 -15.45
CA ALA A 145 12.13 -14.56 -15.78
C ALA A 145 13.23 -14.13 -16.76
N GLN A 146 14.47 -14.10 -16.32
CA GLN A 146 15.62 -13.93 -17.19
C GLN A 146 16.09 -15.31 -17.68
N ALA A 147 15.84 -15.62 -18.95
CA ALA A 147 16.40 -16.80 -19.59
C ALA A 147 17.68 -16.40 -20.33
N THR A 148 18.84 -16.86 -19.85
CA THR A 148 20.10 -16.71 -20.57
C THR A 148 20.28 -17.90 -21.50
N LEU A 149 20.16 -17.66 -22.83
CA LEU A 149 20.42 -18.67 -23.80
C LEU A 149 21.91 -18.70 -24.11
N TYR A 150 22.60 -19.75 -23.68
CA TYR A 150 23.98 -20.02 -24.10
C TYR A 150 23.95 -20.71 -25.44
N MET A 151 24.29 -20.00 -26.53
CA MET A 151 24.54 -20.61 -27.82
C MET A 151 26.00 -21.05 -27.86
N ALA A 152 26.26 -22.34 -27.68
CA ALA A 152 27.53 -22.93 -28.03
C ALA A 152 27.56 -23.14 -29.55
N ALA A 153 28.47 -22.46 -30.26
CA ALA A 153 28.72 -22.65 -31.67
C ALA A 153 29.49 -23.97 -31.89
N GLY A 154 28.79 -25.08 -31.82
CA GLY A 154 29.22 -26.39 -32.21
C GLY A 154 28.09 -26.99 -33.02
N GLY A 155 28.32 -27.26 -34.31
CA GLY A 155 27.31 -27.68 -35.26
C GLY A 155 26.58 -28.96 -34.85
N LEU A 156 25.46 -28.81 -34.16
CA LEU A 156 24.46 -29.82 -33.96
C LEU A 156 23.11 -29.18 -34.32
N ALA A 157 22.43 -29.75 -35.32
CA ALA A 157 21.06 -29.39 -35.64
C ALA A 157 20.15 -29.76 -34.46
N GLY A 158 19.91 -28.79 -33.60
CA GLY A 158 18.97 -28.89 -32.47
C GLY A 158 17.69 -28.14 -32.82
N SER A 159 16.55 -28.79 -32.69
CA SER A 159 15.25 -28.15 -32.79
C SER A 159 15.10 -27.16 -31.64
N MET A 160 14.88 -25.88 -31.94
CA MET A 160 14.56 -24.86 -30.94
C MET A 160 13.10 -25.02 -30.56
N PHE A 161 12.85 -25.40 -29.28
CA PHE A 161 11.54 -25.25 -28.70
C PHE A 161 11.42 -23.82 -28.11
N ARG A 162 10.65 -23.01 -28.80
CA ARG A 162 10.21 -21.72 -28.25
C ARG A 162 8.85 -21.92 -27.61
N SER A 163 8.81 -21.96 -26.31
CA SER A 163 7.54 -21.90 -25.57
C SER A 163 7.26 -20.44 -25.23
N ASP A 164 6.44 -19.79 -26.02
CA ASP A 164 5.87 -18.50 -25.70
C ASP A 164 4.69 -18.76 -24.73
N PHE A 165 4.91 -18.57 -23.45
CA PHE A 165 3.82 -18.56 -22.48
C PHE A 165 3.16 -17.19 -22.53
N ALA A 166 2.15 -17.03 -23.36
CA ALA A 166 1.16 -15.99 -23.19
C ALA A 166 0.18 -16.47 -22.11
N ALA A 167 0.11 -15.78 -20.98
CA ALA A 167 -0.99 -16.00 -20.06
C ALA A 167 -2.28 -15.59 -20.78
N SER A 168 -3.00 -16.56 -21.30
CA SER A 168 -4.34 -16.35 -21.83
C SER A 168 -5.35 -16.58 -20.72
N ILE A 169 -6.28 -15.65 -20.58
CA ILE A 169 -7.48 -15.91 -19.79
C ILE A 169 -8.18 -17.09 -20.46
N ASP A 170 -8.41 -18.15 -19.72
CA ASP A 170 -9.18 -19.28 -20.22
C ASP A 170 -10.62 -18.82 -20.47
N THR A 171 -10.95 -18.69 -21.77
CA THR A 171 -12.29 -18.33 -22.24
C THR A 171 -13.08 -19.54 -22.69
N SER A 172 -12.55 -20.74 -22.52
CA SER A 172 -13.22 -21.99 -22.91
C SER A 172 -14.47 -22.27 -22.09
N ARG A 173 -14.63 -21.60 -20.96
CA ARG A 173 -15.72 -21.81 -20.01
C ARG A 173 -16.24 -20.45 -19.48
N ASP A 174 -17.51 -20.39 -19.18
CA ASP A 174 -18.09 -19.23 -18.46
C ASP A 174 -17.84 -19.39 -16.96
N TRP A 175 -16.79 -18.76 -16.47
CA TRP A 175 -16.41 -18.81 -15.05
C TRP A 175 -17.44 -18.18 -14.11
N HIS A 176 -18.39 -17.40 -14.60
CA HIS A 176 -19.51 -16.87 -13.81
C HIS A 176 -20.57 -17.94 -13.53
N ALA A 177 -20.61 -19.01 -14.34
CA ALA A 177 -21.50 -20.14 -14.13
C ALA A 177 -20.94 -21.21 -13.19
N VAL A 178 -19.68 -21.09 -12.78
CA VAL A 178 -19.01 -22.03 -11.88
C VAL A 178 -19.27 -21.65 -10.43
N PHE A 179 -19.69 -22.60 -9.59
CA PHE A 179 -19.80 -22.38 -8.15
C PHE A 179 -18.42 -22.16 -7.54
N GLN A 180 -18.31 -21.12 -6.71
CA GLN A 180 -17.08 -20.75 -6.03
C GLN A 180 -17.29 -20.78 -4.52
N THR A 181 -16.22 -21.07 -3.80
CA THR A 181 -16.18 -20.89 -2.34
C THR A 181 -16.24 -19.41 -1.98
N GLU A 182 -16.50 -19.10 -0.71
CA GLU A 182 -16.47 -17.73 -0.18
C GLU A 182 -15.11 -17.03 -0.42
N GLY A 183 -14.03 -17.81 -0.62
CA GLY A 183 -12.68 -17.34 -1.00
C GLY A 183 -12.47 -17.16 -2.51
N GLY A 184 -13.46 -17.42 -3.35
CA GLY A 184 -13.36 -17.28 -4.82
C GLY A 184 -12.72 -18.48 -5.52
N GLU A 185 -12.50 -19.59 -4.82
CA GLU A 185 -11.96 -20.81 -5.43
C GLU A 185 -13.10 -21.65 -6.04
N PRO A 186 -12.93 -22.16 -7.27
CA PRO A 186 -13.96 -22.98 -7.92
C PRO A 186 -14.13 -24.32 -7.21
N ILE A 187 -15.38 -24.76 -7.07
CA ILE A 187 -15.73 -26.04 -6.44
C ILE A 187 -15.70 -27.13 -7.49
N LEU A 188 -14.89 -28.17 -7.23
CA LEU A 188 -14.78 -29.34 -8.09
C LEU A 188 -15.94 -30.32 -7.84
N THR A 189 -16.26 -31.11 -8.84
CA THR A 189 -17.15 -32.29 -8.70
C THR A 189 -16.51 -33.32 -7.76
N GLU A 190 -17.31 -34.26 -7.24
CA GLU A 190 -16.84 -35.31 -6.34
C GLU A 190 -15.71 -36.16 -6.93
N ASP A 191 -15.65 -36.26 -8.26
CA ASP A 191 -14.60 -36.99 -8.99
C ASP A 191 -13.32 -36.15 -9.18
N GLY A 192 -13.32 -34.87 -8.85
CA GLY A 192 -12.20 -33.96 -8.99
C GLY A 192 -11.76 -33.66 -10.43
N LEU A 193 -12.59 -34.03 -11.42
CA LEU A 193 -12.27 -33.93 -12.85
C LEU A 193 -12.93 -32.72 -13.54
N ASP A 194 -13.95 -32.15 -12.95
CA ASP A 194 -14.68 -31.00 -13.53
C ASP A 194 -15.17 -30.05 -12.42
N TYR A 195 -15.76 -28.92 -12.81
CA TYR A 195 -16.28 -27.91 -11.90
C TYR A 195 -17.80 -28.03 -11.79
N LEU A 196 -18.33 -27.68 -10.60
CA LEU A 196 -19.78 -27.58 -10.41
C LEU A 196 -20.28 -26.27 -11.07
N GLU A 197 -21.25 -26.41 -11.99
CA GLU A 197 -21.83 -25.29 -12.74
C GLU A 197 -23.31 -25.08 -12.37
N THR A 198 -23.74 -23.84 -12.47
CA THR A 198 -25.17 -23.48 -12.42
C THR A 198 -25.81 -23.80 -13.74
N ASN A 199 -26.84 -24.66 -13.71
CA ASN A 199 -27.73 -24.90 -14.87
C ASN A 199 -28.66 -23.72 -15.11
#